data_2cf81a9609938fa367af20e5c6184758
#
_entry.id   2cf81a9609938fa367af20e5c6184758
#
_cell.length_a   1.000
_cell.length_b   1.000
_cell.length_c   1.000
_cell.angle_alpha   90.00
_cell.angle_beta   90.00
_cell.angle_gamma   90.00
#
_symmetry.space_group_name_H-M   'P 1'
#
loop_
_entity.id
_entity.type
_entity.pdbx_description
1 polymer ?
#
loop_
_entity_poly.entity_id
_entity_poly.type
_entity_poly.pdbx_seq_one_letter_code
_entity_poly.pdbx_strand_id
1 'polypeptide(L)'
;MFEKLVAIEPVSLIPSAEEELHRYAKEVALYRDVPASDDEMVRRIGDADAVLLSYTSRMGKEVIAQCPNIRYIGMCCSLYSEESANVDIAYARTRGIKVLGIRDYGDRGVVEYVLHELTGLLHGFGMPMLRDEPVEITGPEGGHRGAGRFRPDDRRCAAIYGRRDQLLCPQRKAGCEAVGMTFKPLAQLLAESEVVFTCLNKNVLLLGENEFTQLGAGKVLFNTSIGPGFDSAALEKWLDLPGTRFFCDTRAAAGPVAEDFFSRENVRCANVSAGRTKQAFVLLSKKCWITSAPHWANKRCILRGLFFLHLFPDCGMLSSIKGSPCKRAESGLYCPDL
;
A
#
# COMPACT_ATOMS: atom_id res chain seq x y z
N MET A 1 6.83 -22.47 -18.90
CA MET A 1 6.66 -23.12 -17.59
C MET A 1 8.00 -23.12 -16.90
N PHE A 2 8.07 -22.80 -15.62
CA PHE A 2 9.28 -22.89 -14.82
C PHE A 2 9.55 -24.37 -14.46
N GLU A 3 10.81 -24.72 -14.23
CA GLU A 3 11.14 -26.05 -13.71
C GLU A 3 10.81 -26.12 -12.22
N LYS A 4 11.24 -25.09 -11.45
CA LYS A 4 11.00 -25.00 -10.00
C LYS A 4 10.71 -23.58 -9.57
N LEU A 5 9.60 -23.41 -8.83
CA LEU A 5 9.22 -22.15 -8.20
C LEU A 5 9.34 -22.29 -6.68
N VAL A 6 10.00 -21.33 -6.06
CA VAL A 6 10.17 -21.29 -4.60
C VAL A 6 9.63 -19.98 -4.04
N ALA A 7 8.69 -20.05 -3.09
CA ALA A 7 8.39 -18.93 -2.21
C ALA A 7 9.31 -19.03 -0.98
N ILE A 8 10.29 -18.14 -0.87
CA ILE A 8 11.35 -18.22 0.16
C ILE A 8 10.88 -17.83 1.56
N GLU A 9 9.69 -17.26 1.65
CA GLU A 9 9.03 -16.78 2.88
C GLU A 9 7.50 -16.77 2.68
N PRO A 10 6.70 -16.48 3.73
CA PRO A 10 5.25 -16.34 3.59
C PRO A 10 4.88 -15.19 2.62
N VAL A 11 4.27 -15.53 1.49
CA VAL A 11 3.90 -14.57 0.43
C VAL A 11 2.42 -14.16 0.46
N SER A 12 1.69 -14.57 1.50
CA SER A 12 0.29 -14.21 1.75
C SER A 12 -0.68 -14.55 0.62
N LEU A 13 -0.38 -15.58 -0.17
CA LEU A 13 -1.31 -16.13 -1.15
C LEU A 13 -2.43 -16.90 -0.43
N ILE A 14 -3.65 -16.84 -0.99
CA ILE A 14 -4.75 -17.70 -0.53
C ILE A 14 -4.53 -19.14 -1.03
N PRO A 15 -5.08 -20.17 -0.34
CA PRO A 15 -4.81 -21.59 -0.70
C PRO A 15 -5.07 -21.93 -2.17
N SER A 16 -6.16 -21.44 -2.75
CA SER A 16 -6.45 -21.67 -4.19
C SER A 16 -5.42 -21.03 -5.11
N ALA A 17 -4.75 -19.97 -4.65
CA ALA A 17 -3.69 -19.31 -5.37
C ALA A 17 -2.37 -20.09 -5.29
N GLU A 18 -2.10 -20.69 -4.16
CA GLU A 18 -0.94 -21.57 -3.99
C GLU A 18 -1.07 -22.81 -4.89
N GLU A 19 -2.26 -23.42 -4.94
CA GLU A 19 -2.55 -24.55 -5.84
C GLU A 19 -2.34 -24.17 -7.32
N GLU A 20 -2.75 -22.98 -7.70
CA GLU A 20 -2.61 -22.54 -9.09
C GLU A 20 -1.15 -22.31 -9.52
N LEU A 21 -0.20 -22.13 -8.59
CA LEU A 21 1.22 -22.04 -8.92
C LEU A 21 1.74 -23.27 -9.68
N HIS A 22 1.18 -24.46 -9.43
CA HIS A 22 1.50 -25.70 -10.16
C HIS A 22 1.16 -25.66 -11.65
N ARG A 23 0.41 -24.67 -12.12
CA ARG A 23 0.20 -24.42 -13.56
C ARG A 23 1.37 -23.70 -14.20
N TYR A 24 2.22 -23.07 -13.42
CA TYR A 24 3.33 -22.24 -13.89
C TYR A 24 4.70 -22.90 -13.69
N ALA A 25 4.80 -23.83 -12.74
CA ALA A 25 6.02 -24.57 -12.44
C ALA A 25 5.75 -26.05 -12.26
N LYS A 26 6.74 -26.90 -12.61
CA LYS A 26 6.65 -28.35 -12.40
C LYS A 26 6.77 -28.72 -10.94
N GLU A 27 7.66 -28.01 -10.21
CA GLU A 27 7.87 -28.13 -8.78
C GLU A 27 7.56 -26.80 -8.10
N VAL A 28 6.83 -26.84 -6.98
CA VAL A 28 6.51 -25.65 -6.17
C VAL A 28 6.87 -25.93 -4.72
N ALA A 29 7.73 -25.09 -4.13
CA ALA A 29 8.12 -25.15 -2.74
C ALA A 29 7.69 -23.84 -2.03
N LEU A 30 6.98 -23.94 -0.91
CA LEU A 30 6.45 -22.80 -0.18
C LEU A 30 6.95 -22.83 1.27
N TYR A 31 7.86 -21.94 1.61
CA TYR A 31 8.30 -21.77 2.99
C TYR A 31 7.30 -20.94 3.78
N ARG A 32 7.08 -21.29 5.04
CA ARG A 32 6.06 -20.70 5.92
C ARG A 32 6.65 -19.78 6.98
N ASP A 33 7.96 -19.62 6.99
CA ASP A 33 8.73 -18.76 7.88
C ASP A 33 9.71 -17.89 7.09
N VAL A 34 10.19 -16.83 7.72
CA VAL A 34 11.15 -15.88 7.11
C VAL A 34 12.55 -16.47 7.24
N PRO A 35 13.38 -16.48 6.17
CA PRO A 35 14.77 -16.95 6.27
C PRO A 35 15.56 -16.10 7.25
N ALA A 36 16.36 -16.75 8.10
CA ALA A 36 17.14 -16.10 9.15
C ALA A 36 18.40 -15.37 8.60
N SER A 37 18.84 -15.73 7.40
CA SER A 37 20.06 -15.18 6.77
C SER A 37 20.02 -15.27 5.25
N ASP A 38 20.93 -14.56 4.59
CA ASP A 38 21.16 -14.66 3.15
C ASP A 38 21.56 -16.08 2.73
N ASP A 39 22.39 -16.77 3.52
CA ASP A 39 22.79 -18.16 3.25
C ASP A 39 21.59 -19.12 3.31
N GLU A 40 20.66 -18.88 4.22
CA GLU A 40 19.42 -19.65 4.27
C GLU A 40 18.53 -19.34 3.05
N MET A 41 18.46 -18.08 2.65
CA MET A 41 17.74 -17.70 1.45
C MET A 41 18.30 -18.38 0.21
N VAL A 42 19.62 -18.42 0.04
CA VAL A 42 20.31 -19.14 -1.04
C VAL A 42 19.98 -20.63 -1.00
N ARG A 43 20.03 -21.25 0.19
CA ARG A 43 19.68 -22.68 0.34
C ARG A 43 18.22 -22.98 -0.02
N ARG A 44 17.28 -22.09 0.36
CA ARG A 44 15.85 -22.25 0.01
C ARG A 44 15.62 -22.11 -1.50
N ILE A 45 16.33 -21.21 -2.14
CA ILE A 45 16.25 -21.01 -3.59
C ILE A 45 16.83 -22.24 -4.31
N GLY A 46 18.03 -22.68 -3.93
CA GLY A 46 18.67 -23.84 -4.51
C GLY A 46 18.80 -23.73 -6.04
N ASP A 47 18.19 -24.68 -6.75
CA ASP A 47 18.18 -24.80 -8.21
C ASP A 47 16.98 -24.13 -8.88
N ALA A 48 16.12 -23.43 -8.13
CA ALA A 48 14.91 -22.80 -8.65
C ALA A 48 15.19 -21.76 -9.72
N ASP A 49 14.34 -21.72 -10.74
CA ASP A 49 14.38 -20.73 -11.81
C ASP A 49 13.32 -19.63 -11.66
N ALA A 50 12.40 -19.78 -10.68
CA ALA A 50 11.46 -18.74 -10.27
C ALA A 50 11.43 -18.61 -8.75
N VAL A 51 11.43 -17.36 -8.26
CA VAL A 51 11.41 -17.05 -6.83
C VAL A 51 10.26 -16.11 -6.53
N LEU A 52 9.51 -16.38 -5.46
CA LEU A 52 8.54 -15.47 -4.88
C LEU A 52 9.02 -15.02 -3.51
N LEU A 53 8.85 -13.74 -3.21
CA LEU A 53 9.10 -13.18 -1.88
C LEU A 53 8.07 -12.10 -1.55
N SER A 54 7.94 -11.78 -0.27
CA SER A 54 7.13 -10.67 0.23
C SER A 54 8.03 -9.45 0.51
N TYR A 55 7.62 -8.59 1.43
CA TYR A 55 8.39 -7.40 1.83
C TYR A 55 9.34 -7.65 3.00
N THR A 56 9.32 -8.85 3.59
CA THR A 56 10.05 -9.18 4.83
C THR A 56 11.53 -9.42 4.58
N SER A 57 11.85 -10.19 3.54
CA SER A 57 13.24 -10.48 3.17
C SER A 57 13.77 -9.46 2.16
N ARG A 58 15.09 -9.20 2.22
CA ARG A 58 15.79 -8.39 1.24
C ARG A 58 16.70 -9.29 0.40
N MET A 59 16.43 -9.39 -0.90
CA MET A 59 17.22 -10.15 -1.86
C MET A 59 18.22 -9.23 -2.56
N GLY A 60 19.42 -9.09 -1.99
CA GLY A 60 20.51 -8.28 -2.54
C GLY A 60 21.27 -8.98 -3.67
N LYS A 61 22.25 -8.25 -4.22
CA LYS A 61 23.17 -8.73 -5.25
C LYS A 61 23.86 -10.05 -4.84
N GLU A 62 24.27 -10.17 -3.57
CA GLU A 62 25.01 -11.29 -3.03
C GLU A 62 24.22 -12.59 -3.10
N VAL A 63 22.92 -12.53 -2.78
CA VAL A 63 22.00 -13.67 -2.88
C VAL A 63 21.74 -14.03 -4.35
N ILE A 64 21.44 -13.03 -5.19
CA ILE A 64 21.14 -13.24 -6.61
C ILE A 64 22.36 -13.85 -7.33
N ALA A 65 23.59 -13.43 -6.97
CA ALA A 65 24.81 -13.91 -7.60
C ALA A 65 25.06 -15.40 -7.35
N GLN A 66 24.65 -15.90 -6.17
CA GLN A 66 24.80 -17.29 -5.78
C GLN A 66 23.73 -18.23 -6.38
N CYS A 67 22.67 -17.66 -6.97
CA CYS A 67 21.55 -18.41 -7.53
C CYS A 67 21.50 -18.25 -9.07
N PRO A 68 22.35 -18.97 -9.83
CA PRO A 68 22.54 -18.74 -11.26
C PRO A 68 21.34 -19.11 -12.12
N ASN A 69 20.44 -19.96 -11.64
CA ASN A 69 19.32 -20.48 -12.40
C ASN A 69 18.12 -19.53 -12.43
N ILE A 70 18.06 -18.52 -11.54
CA ILE A 70 16.93 -17.61 -11.45
C ILE A 70 16.72 -16.87 -12.78
N ARG A 71 15.49 -16.92 -13.30
CA ARG A 71 15.03 -16.18 -14.48
C ARG A 71 13.91 -15.21 -14.13
N TYR A 72 13.23 -15.45 -13.00
CA TYR A 72 12.08 -14.67 -12.56
C TYR A 72 12.09 -14.46 -11.04
N ILE A 73 11.81 -13.23 -10.62
CA ILE A 73 11.57 -12.88 -9.22
C ILE A 73 10.22 -12.16 -9.14
N GLY A 74 9.26 -12.74 -8.41
CA GLY A 74 7.94 -12.18 -8.16
C GLY A 74 7.87 -11.59 -6.75
N MET A 75 7.74 -10.28 -6.64
CA MET A 75 7.51 -9.61 -5.38
C MET A 75 5.99 -9.63 -5.08
N CYS A 76 5.57 -10.48 -4.15
CA CYS A 76 4.19 -10.54 -3.64
C CYS A 76 3.91 -9.39 -2.65
N CYS A 77 4.41 -8.22 -2.98
CA CYS A 77 4.26 -6.97 -2.24
C CYS A 77 4.34 -5.77 -3.19
N SER A 78 4.07 -4.58 -2.65
CA SER A 78 4.04 -3.36 -3.44
C SER A 78 5.41 -3.01 -4.01
N LEU A 79 5.47 -2.81 -5.33
CA LEU A 79 6.63 -2.31 -6.06
C LEU A 79 6.24 -1.03 -6.81
N TYR A 80 6.69 0.13 -6.34
CA TYR A 80 6.41 1.43 -6.96
C TYR A 80 7.61 1.99 -7.73
N SER A 81 8.83 1.74 -7.26
CA SER A 81 10.08 2.13 -7.90
C SER A 81 11.18 1.15 -7.55
N GLU A 82 12.29 1.18 -8.29
CA GLU A 82 13.46 0.32 -8.04
C GLU A 82 14.09 0.61 -6.67
N GLU A 83 14.12 1.88 -6.26
CA GLU A 83 14.69 2.31 -4.98
C GLU A 83 13.88 1.82 -3.78
N SER A 84 12.57 1.63 -3.97
CA SER A 84 11.67 1.11 -2.94
C SER A 84 11.62 -0.42 -2.86
N ALA A 85 12.29 -1.10 -3.80
CA ALA A 85 12.30 -2.55 -3.86
C ALA A 85 13.16 -3.17 -2.74
N ASN A 86 12.75 -4.34 -2.27
CA ASN A 86 13.58 -5.20 -1.43
C ASN A 86 14.34 -6.27 -2.24
N VAL A 87 14.40 -6.10 -3.56
CA VAL A 87 15.21 -6.87 -4.50
C VAL A 87 16.16 -5.92 -5.21
N ASP A 88 17.42 -6.30 -5.41
CA ASP A 88 18.35 -5.54 -6.26
C ASP A 88 17.95 -5.71 -7.73
N ILE A 89 17.01 -4.87 -8.17
CA ILE A 89 16.47 -4.91 -9.53
C ILE A 89 17.52 -4.55 -10.58
N ALA A 90 18.42 -3.63 -10.25
CA ALA A 90 19.49 -3.21 -11.16
C ALA A 90 20.42 -4.39 -11.46
N TYR A 91 20.87 -5.10 -10.43
CA TYR A 91 21.69 -6.27 -10.61
C TYR A 91 20.95 -7.43 -11.28
N ALA A 92 19.71 -7.70 -10.87
CA ALA A 92 18.86 -8.73 -11.51
C ALA A 92 18.74 -8.49 -13.03
N ARG A 93 18.58 -7.24 -13.45
CA ARG A 93 18.52 -6.85 -14.86
C ARG A 93 19.81 -7.19 -15.62
N THR A 94 20.99 -6.98 -15.03
CA THR A 94 22.27 -7.36 -15.65
C THR A 94 22.41 -8.86 -15.87
N ARG A 95 21.68 -9.66 -15.09
CA ARG A 95 21.62 -11.12 -15.18
C ARG A 95 20.49 -11.62 -16.10
N GLY A 96 19.72 -10.71 -16.73
CA GLY A 96 18.56 -11.05 -17.53
C GLY A 96 17.35 -11.56 -16.71
N ILE A 97 17.37 -11.38 -15.40
CA ILE A 97 16.29 -11.81 -14.50
C ILE A 97 15.15 -10.79 -14.56
N LYS A 98 13.94 -11.28 -14.77
CA LYS A 98 12.74 -10.44 -14.76
C LYS A 98 12.23 -10.29 -13.33
N VAL A 99 12.17 -9.06 -12.83
CA VAL A 99 11.58 -8.74 -11.52
C VAL A 99 10.25 -8.04 -11.72
N LEU A 100 9.19 -8.56 -11.12
CA LEU A 100 7.86 -7.95 -11.13
C LEU A 100 7.30 -7.88 -9.71
N GLY A 101 6.54 -6.83 -9.44
CA GLY A 101 5.82 -6.64 -8.19
C GLY A 101 4.36 -6.25 -8.46
N ILE A 102 3.61 -6.08 -7.39
CA ILE A 102 2.19 -5.75 -7.42
C ILE A 102 1.93 -4.37 -6.84
N ARG A 103 0.72 -3.84 -7.03
CA ARG A 103 0.28 -2.53 -6.49
C ARG A 103 -1.20 -2.60 -6.12
N ASP A 104 -1.63 -1.67 -5.28
CA ASP A 104 -3.04 -1.36 -5.03
C ASP A 104 -3.88 -2.58 -4.62
N TYR A 105 -3.50 -3.25 -3.54
CA TYR A 105 -4.20 -4.43 -3.05
C TYR A 105 -4.71 -4.32 -1.60
N GLY A 106 -4.10 -3.46 -0.76
CA GLY A 106 -4.44 -3.30 0.67
C GLY A 106 -5.10 -1.97 1.05
N ASP A 107 -5.38 -1.13 0.07
CA ASP A 107 -5.68 0.29 0.28
C ASP A 107 -7.01 0.54 1.01
N ARG A 108 -8.03 -0.28 0.78
CA ARG A 108 -9.36 -0.10 1.39
C ARG A 108 -9.34 -0.26 2.91
N GLY A 109 -8.63 -1.27 3.42
CA GLY A 109 -8.48 -1.47 4.86
C GLY A 109 -7.77 -0.30 5.55
N VAL A 110 -6.81 0.33 4.87
CA VAL A 110 -6.13 1.54 5.36
C VAL A 110 -7.12 2.70 5.50
N VAL A 111 -8.00 2.89 4.51
CA VAL A 111 -9.04 3.93 4.56
C VAL A 111 -9.99 3.69 5.73
N GLU A 112 -10.46 2.46 5.89
CA GLU A 112 -11.38 2.08 6.98
C GLU A 112 -10.74 2.33 8.36
N TYR A 113 -9.46 1.99 8.53
CA TYR A 113 -8.71 2.28 9.76
C TYR A 113 -8.64 3.78 10.04
N VAL A 114 -8.25 4.58 9.05
CA VAL A 114 -8.13 6.04 9.22
C VAL A 114 -9.48 6.66 9.56
N LEU A 115 -10.56 6.24 8.89
CA LEU A 115 -11.91 6.75 9.16
C LEU A 115 -12.38 6.36 10.58
N HIS A 116 -12.11 5.13 11.02
CA HIS A 116 -12.43 4.67 12.36
C HIS A 116 -11.76 5.54 13.43
N GLU A 117 -10.43 5.68 13.35
CA GLU A 117 -9.65 6.41 14.33
C GLU A 117 -9.97 7.92 14.29
N LEU A 118 -10.13 8.50 13.11
CA LEU A 118 -10.46 9.91 12.95
C LEU A 118 -11.88 10.22 13.50
N THR A 119 -12.85 9.37 13.21
CA THR A 119 -14.21 9.52 13.77
C THR A 119 -14.17 9.42 15.29
N GLY A 120 -13.44 8.43 15.83
CA GLY A 120 -13.24 8.29 17.27
C GLY A 120 -12.65 9.55 17.91
N LEU A 121 -11.63 10.11 17.28
CA LEU A 121 -10.94 11.32 17.74
C LEU A 121 -11.81 12.58 17.70
N LEU A 122 -12.61 12.73 16.65
CA LEU A 122 -13.47 13.91 16.46
C LEU A 122 -14.71 13.91 17.36
N HIS A 123 -15.19 12.73 17.75
CA HIS A 123 -16.42 12.57 18.56
C HIS A 123 -16.15 12.10 19.98
N GLY A 124 -14.93 11.72 20.33
CA GLY A 124 -14.61 11.17 21.65
C GLY A 124 -15.03 9.70 21.83
N PHE A 125 -15.23 8.94 20.75
CA PHE A 125 -15.61 7.53 20.84
C PHE A 125 -14.41 6.67 21.26
N GLY A 126 -14.36 6.35 22.56
CA GLY A 126 -13.32 5.49 23.13
C GLY A 126 -11.92 6.12 23.23
N MET A 127 -11.81 7.44 23.04
CA MET A 127 -10.58 8.20 23.20
C MET A 127 -10.87 9.68 23.52
N PRO A 128 -9.90 10.43 24.07
CA PRO A 128 -10.04 11.88 24.28
C PRO A 128 -10.26 12.60 22.95
N MET A 129 -11.22 13.51 22.92
CA MET A 129 -11.52 14.33 21.73
C MET A 129 -10.34 15.22 21.34
N LEU A 130 -10.30 15.57 20.06
CA LEU A 130 -9.34 16.56 19.55
C LEU A 130 -9.68 17.99 20.01
N ARG A 131 -10.96 18.29 20.23
CA ARG A 131 -11.50 19.59 20.58
C ARG A 131 -12.48 19.47 21.76
N ASP A 132 -12.89 20.60 22.29
CA ASP A 132 -13.83 20.65 23.41
C ASP A 132 -15.25 20.16 23.02
N GLU A 133 -15.62 20.29 21.75
CA GLU A 133 -16.90 19.85 21.22
C GLU A 133 -16.72 18.82 20.08
N PRO A 134 -17.64 17.85 19.95
CA PRO A 134 -17.61 16.91 18.85
C PRO A 134 -17.77 17.62 17.49
N VAL A 135 -17.03 17.18 16.50
CA VAL A 135 -17.02 17.75 15.15
C VAL A 135 -17.26 16.67 14.12
N GLU A 136 -18.19 16.94 13.18
CA GLU A 136 -18.50 16.01 12.09
C GLU A 136 -17.39 15.99 11.03
N ILE A 137 -17.15 14.80 10.47
CA ILE A 137 -16.29 14.66 9.28
C ILE A 137 -16.97 15.28 8.06
N THR A 138 -18.31 15.24 7.99
CA THR A 138 -19.11 15.50 6.79
C THR A 138 -19.76 16.89 6.73
N GLY A 139 -19.58 17.74 7.72
CA GLY A 139 -20.28 19.04 7.79
C GLY A 139 -19.77 20.07 6.77
N PRO A 140 -20.64 21.03 6.33
CA PRO A 140 -20.28 22.07 5.38
C PRO A 140 -19.22 23.04 5.92
N GLU A 141 -19.08 23.13 7.23
CA GLU A 141 -18.09 23.95 7.93
C GLU A 141 -17.04 23.14 8.68
N GLY A 142 -17.15 21.83 8.69
CA GLY A 142 -16.19 20.90 9.28
C GLY A 142 -14.87 20.87 8.49
N GLY A 143 -14.30 22.05 8.28
CA GLY A 143 -13.12 22.30 7.48
C GLY A 143 -11.83 21.79 8.13
N HIS A 144 -11.81 20.52 8.55
CA HIS A 144 -10.55 19.88 8.84
C HIS A 144 -9.78 19.74 7.54
N ARG A 145 -8.75 20.54 7.38
CA ARG A 145 -7.82 20.45 6.27
C ARG A 145 -6.96 19.22 6.49
N GLY A 146 -7.39 18.09 5.93
CA GLY A 146 -6.57 16.89 5.86
C GLY A 146 -5.56 17.03 4.74
N ALA A 147 -4.34 16.64 5.01
CA ALA A 147 -3.30 16.60 4.00
C ALA A 147 -2.62 15.24 4.02
N GLY A 148 -2.47 14.63 2.86
CA GLY A 148 -1.79 13.37 2.77
C GLY A 148 -1.71 12.83 1.35
N ARG A 149 -0.92 11.79 1.19
CA ARG A 149 -0.83 11.02 -0.04
C ARG A 149 -1.91 9.95 -0.03
N PHE A 150 -3.13 10.29 -0.43
CA PHE A 150 -4.17 9.29 -0.63
C PHE A 150 -4.00 8.60 -1.99
N ARG A 151 -4.22 7.30 -2.00
CA ARG A 151 -4.35 6.54 -3.24
C ARG A 151 -5.70 6.80 -3.90
N PRO A 152 -5.88 6.53 -5.20
CA PRO A 152 -7.13 6.83 -5.93
C PRO A 152 -8.41 6.31 -5.26
N ASP A 153 -8.34 5.15 -4.59
CA ASP A 153 -9.49 4.56 -3.89
C ASP A 153 -9.81 5.26 -2.57
N ASP A 154 -8.81 5.82 -1.90
CA ASP A 154 -8.96 6.59 -0.65
C ASP A 154 -9.74 7.88 -0.90
N ARG A 155 -9.66 8.44 -2.11
CA ARG A 155 -10.35 9.66 -2.52
C ARG A 155 -11.87 9.51 -2.61
N ARG A 156 -12.35 8.32 -2.99
CA ARG A 156 -13.80 8.07 -3.04
C ARG A 156 -14.42 8.15 -1.66
N CYS A 157 -13.71 7.70 -0.63
CA CYS A 157 -14.18 7.83 0.74
C CYS A 157 -14.09 9.26 1.24
N ALA A 158 -13.02 9.99 0.97
CA ALA A 158 -12.89 11.41 1.29
C ALA A 158 -13.94 12.26 0.55
N ALA A 159 -14.22 11.96 -0.73
CA ALA A 159 -15.27 12.61 -1.51
C ALA A 159 -16.69 12.30 -0.99
N ILE A 160 -16.94 11.08 -0.49
CA ILE A 160 -18.22 10.71 0.14
C ILE A 160 -18.47 11.55 1.39
N TYR A 161 -17.41 11.91 2.12
CA TYR A 161 -17.51 12.71 3.35
C TYR A 161 -17.36 14.22 3.15
N GLY A 162 -17.38 14.72 1.90
CA GLY A 162 -17.48 16.15 1.58
C GLY A 162 -16.23 16.99 1.88
N ARG A 163 -15.05 16.39 1.99
CA ARG A 163 -13.81 17.09 2.38
C ARG A 163 -13.07 17.71 1.21
N ARG A 164 -12.40 18.85 1.47
CA ARG A 164 -11.42 19.45 0.57
C ARG A 164 -10.03 18.92 0.94
N ASP A 165 -9.55 17.90 0.24
CA ASP A 165 -8.25 17.29 0.50
C ASP A 165 -7.12 18.04 -0.21
N GLN A 166 -5.98 18.11 0.46
CA GLN A 166 -4.73 18.63 -0.09
C GLN A 166 -3.80 17.45 -0.38
N LEU A 167 -3.08 17.50 -1.49
CA LEU A 167 -2.22 16.41 -1.93
C LEU A 167 -0.80 16.91 -2.12
N LEU A 168 0.16 16.24 -1.47
CA LEU A 168 1.54 16.27 -1.86
C LEU A 168 1.82 15.12 -2.84
N CYS A 169 2.24 15.48 -4.05
CA CYS A 169 2.76 14.51 -5.02
C CYS A 169 4.02 15.11 -5.65
N PRO A 170 5.08 14.32 -5.93
CA PRO A 170 6.25 14.79 -6.64
C PRO A 170 5.94 15.41 -8.01
N GLN A 171 4.84 15.00 -8.61
CA GLN A 171 4.32 15.55 -9.86
C GLN A 171 2.81 15.83 -9.73
N ARG A 172 2.35 16.94 -10.29
CA ARG A 172 0.91 17.22 -10.42
C ARG A 172 0.22 16.09 -11.17
N LYS A 173 -0.90 15.61 -10.61
CA LYS A 173 -1.73 14.57 -11.24
C LYS A 173 -3.08 15.16 -11.58
N ALA A 174 -3.34 15.37 -12.86
CA ALA A 174 -4.62 15.91 -13.35
C ALA A 174 -5.85 15.14 -12.82
N GLY A 175 -5.75 13.81 -12.70
CA GLY A 175 -6.82 12.98 -12.11
C GLY A 175 -7.10 13.25 -10.63
N CYS A 176 -6.16 13.83 -9.88
CA CYS A 176 -6.36 14.23 -8.49
C CYS A 176 -7.05 15.60 -8.41
N GLU A 177 -6.64 16.52 -9.25
CA GLU A 177 -7.25 17.86 -9.34
C GLU A 177 -8.69 17.77 -9.85
N ALA A 178 -8.97 16.84 -10.77
CA ALA A 178 -10.32 16.61 -11.30
C ALA A 178 -11.35 16.17 -10.22
N VAL A 179 -10.89 15.59 -9.11
CA VAL A 179 -11.76 15.21 -7.96
C VAL A 179 -11.68 16.21 -6.80
N GLY A 180 -11.18 17.42 -7.06
CA GLY A 180 -11.18 18.52 -6.09
C GLY A 180 -9.99 18.56 -5.14
N MET A 181 -8.95 17.73 -5.36
CA MET A 181 -7.72 17.79 -4.56
C MET A 181 -6.83 18.93 -5.04
N THR A 182 -6.25 19.67 -4.09
CA THR A 182 -5.34 20.77 -4.39
C THR A 182 -3.89 20.36 -4.13
N PHE A 183 -3.04 20.48 -5.13
CA PHE A 183 -1.60 20.28 -4.94
C PHE A 183 -0.99 21.45 -4.16
N LYS A 184 -0.18 21.13 -3.14
CA LYS A 184 0.61 22.11 -2.39
C LYS A 184 2.04 21.65 -2.17
N PRO A 185 3.02 22.55 -2.12
CA PRO A 185 4.36 22.24 -1.60
C PRO A 185 4.29 21.71 -0.17
N LEU A 186 5.22 20.83 0.24
CA LEU A 186 5.20 20.14 1.53
C LEU A 186 5.08 21.13 2.70
N ALA A 187 5.91 22.15 2.75
CA ALA A 187 5.90 23.16 3.82
C ALA A 187 4.53 23.82 4.00
N GLN A 188 3.90 24.24 2.90
CA GLN A 188 2.59 24.86 2.92
C GLN A 188 1.51 23.86 3.34
N LEU A 189 1.61 22.62 2.86
CA LEU A 189 0.69 21.56 3.21
C LEU A 189 0.73 21.27 4.70
N LEU A 190 1.92 21.12 5.30
CA LEU A 190 2.08 20.87 6.72
C LEU A 190 1.56 22.03 7.58
N ALA A 191 1.89 23.27 7.21
CA ALA A 191 1.46 24.46 7.96
C ALA A 191 -0.07 24.61 7.97
N GLU A 192 -0.74 24.33 6.84
CA GLU A 192 -2.18 24.55 6.69
C GLU A 192 -3.05 23.35 7.09
N SER A 193 -2.46 22.15 7.24
CA SER A 193 -3.21 20.94 7.57
C SER A 193 -3.35 20.75 9.05
N GLU A 194 -4.52 20.35 9.50
CA GLU A 194 -4.81 19.94 10.87
C GLU A 194 -4.54 18.44 11.06
N VAL A 195 -4.84 17.65 10.05
CA VAL A 195 -4.63 16.19 10.03
C VAL A 195 -3.76 15.83 8.83
N VAL A 196 -2.67 15.14 9.06
CA VAL A 196 -1.73 14.67 8.04
C VAL A 196 -1.73 13.16 7.99
N PHE A 197 -1.76 12.60 6.79
CA PHE A 197 -1.69 11.16 6.56
C PHE A 197 -0.46 10.82 5.73
N THR A 198 0.37 9.90 6.21
CA THR A 198 1.50 9.38 5.46
C THR A 198 1.22 7.94 5.05
N CYS A 199 1.16 7.72 3.73
CA CYS A 199 1.03 6.41 3.09
C CYS A 199 2.17 6.27 2.08
N LEU A 200 3.40 6.16 2.60
CA LEU A 200 4.61 6.21 1.80
C LEU A 200 5.07 4.81 1.40
N ASN A 201 5.87 4.77 0.35
CA ASN A 201 6.60 3.55 0.02
C ASN A 201 7.61 3.25 1.13
N LYS A 202 7.94 1.96 1.28
CA LYS A 202 8.98 1.53 2.22
C LYS A 202 10.29 2.30 1.95
N ASN A 203 11.00 2.64 3.01
CA ASN A 203 12.30 3.33 2.99
C ASN A 203 12.27 4.78 2.47
N VAL A 204 11.12 5.43 2.45
CA VAL A 204 11.00 6.86 2.12
C VAL A 204 10.91 7.66 3.40
N LEU A 205 11.93 8.46 3.70
CA LEU A 205 11.92 9.45 4.78
C LEU A 205 11.40 10.78 4.20
N LEU A 206 10.28 11.27 4.71
CA LEU A 206 9.64 12.50 4.25
C LEU A 206 9.69 13.63 5.29
N LEU A 207 9.49 13.30 6.58
CA LEU A 207 9.39 14.28 7.65
C LEU A 207 10.62 14.18 8.56
N GLY A 208 11.44 15.23 8.55
CA GLY A 208 12.53 15.45 9.50
C GLY A 208 12.19 16.53 10.51
N GLU A 209 13.16 17.03 11.26
CA GLU A 209 12.97 18.09 12.28
C GLU A 209 12.35 19.37 11.68
N ASN A 210 12.77 19.76 10.47
CA ASN A 210 12.22 20.94 9.79
C ASN A 210 10.75 20.79 9.46
N GLU A 211 10.36 19.62 8.95
CA GLU A 211 8.98 19.33 8.58
C GLU A 211 8.08 19.24 9.80
N PHE A 212 8.55 18.67 10.92
CA PHE A 212 7.82 18.68 12.20
C PHE A 212 7.70 20.08 12.80
N THR A 213 8.71 20.93 12.61
CA THR A 213 8.63 22.37 12.99
C THR A 213 7.54 23.08 12.18
N GLN A 214 7.46 22.81 10.87
CA GLN A 214 6.43 23.37 10.00
C GLN A 214 5.02 22.81 10.30
N LEU A 215 4.93 21.55 10.69
CA LEU A 215 3.68 20.93 11.14
C LEU A 215 3.16 21.63 12.40
N GLY A 216 4.00 21.85 13.40
CA GLY A 216 3.68 22.60 14.61
C GLY A 216 2.75 21.86 15.57
N ALA A 217 2.27 22.59 16.58
CA ALA A 217 1.39 22.09 17.65
C ALA A 217 -0.07 21.89 17.20
N GLY A 218 -0.86 21.15 17.98
CA GLY A 218 -2.30 21.00 17.77
C GLY A 218 -2.70 20.21 16.53
N LYS A 219 -1.81 19.36 16.03
CA LYS A 219 -2.01 18.61 14.77
C LYS A 219 -2.05 17.11 15.01
N VAL A 220 -2.59 16.40 14.03
CA VAL A 220 -2.74 14.93 14.03
C VAL A 220 -1.93 14.34 12.87
N LEU A 221 -1.11 13.35 13.17
CA LEU A 221 -0.35 12.60 12.18
C LEU A 221 -0.78 11.13 12.18
N PHE A 222 -1.21 10.63 11.03
CA PHE A 222 -1.43 9.21 10.78
C PHE A 222 -0.29 8.63 9.94
N ASN A 223 0.28 7.50 10.36
CA ASN A 223 1.17 6.72 9.50
C ASN A 223 0.67 5.29 9.35
N THR A 224 0.37 4.91 8.13
CA THR A 224 -0.02 3.55 7.72
C THR A 224 0.96 2.94 6.71
N SER A 225 2.17 3.49 6.64
CA SER A 225 3.28 2.95 5.85
C SER A 225 3.86 1.70 6.51
N ILE A 226 4.55 0.85 5.76
CA ILE A 226 5.23 -0.35 6.29
C ILE A 226 6.38 -0.01 7.25
N GLY A 227 6.82 1.22 7.29
CA GLY A 227 7.85 1.73 8.19
C GLY A 227 7.65 3.21 8.45
N PRO A 228 8.53 3.84 9.23
CA PRO A 228 8.42 5.27 9.49
C PRO A 228 8.65 6.05 8.18
N GLY A 229 7.75 7.00 7.90
CA GLY A 229 7.94 7.98 6.84
C GLY A 229 8.65 9.24 7.34
N PHE A 230 9.25 9.17 8.53
CA PHE A 230 9.79 10.30 9.29
C PHE A 230 10.97 9.86 10.17
N ASP A 231 11.72 10.84 10.64
CA ASP A 231 12.71 10.66 11.70
C ASP A 231 11.99 10.42 13.03
N SER A 232 12.26 9.27 13.68
CA SER A 232 11.55 8.86 14.89
C SER A 232 11.88 9.77 16.09
N ALA A 233 13.11 10.27 16.21
CA ALA A 233 13.48 11.19 17.27
C ALA A 233 12.80 12.56 17.08
N ALA A 234 12.65 13.02 15.84
CA ALA A 234 11.90 14.23 15.53
C ALA A 234 10.40 14.07 15.82
N LEU A 235 9.83 12.89 15.56
CA LEU A 235 8.46 12.56 15.94
C LEU A 235 8.27 12.63 17.46
N GLU A 236 9.18 12.04 18.25
CA GLU A 236 9.10 12.06 19.73
C GLU A 236 9.13 13.48 20.27
N LYS A 237 10.05 14.33 19.80
CA LYS A 237 10.10 15.76 20.15
C LYS A 237 8.83 16.51 19.77
N TRP A 238 8.28 16.22 18.58
CA TRP A 238 7.05 16.87 18.13
C TRP A 238 5.85 16.48 19.00
N LEU A 239 5.81 15.26 19.50
CA LEU A 239 4.75 14.79 20.40
C LEU A 239 4.79 15.43 21.80
N ASP A 240 5.85 16.14 22.16
CA ASP A 240 5.92 16.95 23.38
C ASP A 240 5.20 18.30 23.23
N LEU A 241 4.85 18.70 22.01
CA LEU A 241 4.07 19.90 21.77
C LEU A 241 2.58 19.70 22.15
N PRO A 242 1.91 20.74 22.66
CA PRO A 242 0.52 20.63 23.11
C PRO A 242 -0.43 20.28 21.95
N GLY A 243 -1.40 19.39 22.23
CA GLY A 243 -2.46 19.02 21.30
C GLY A 243 -2.03 18.17 20.09
N THR A 244 -0.78 17.71 20.06
CA THR A 244 -0.30 16.80 19.02
C THR A 244 -0.79 15.38 19.28
N ARG A 245 -1.06 14.62 18.20
CA ARG A 245 -1.47 13.21 18.28
C ARG A 245 -0.87 12.42 17.15
N PHE A 246 -0.48 11.17 17.44
CA PHE A 246 0.05 10.23 16.46
C PHE A 246 -0.75 8.93 16.46
N PHE A 247 -1.10 8.48 15.24
CA PHE A 247 -1.81 7.24 15.01
C PHE A 247 -1.03 6.36 14.05
N CYS A 248 -0.89 5.08 14.37
CA CYS A 248 -0.34 4.09 13.45
C CYS A 248 -1.07 2.75 13.58
N ASP A 249 -1.09 2.01 12.49
CA ASP A 249 -1.72 0.69 12.44
C ASP A 249 -0.83 -0.39 13.05
N THR A 250 0.50 -0.27 12.93
CA THR A 250 1.48 -1.21 13.47
C THR A 250 2.61 -0.50 14.20
N ARG A 251 3.25 -1.18 15.15
CA ARG A 251 4.43 -0.64 15.84
C ARG A 251 5.59 -0.32 14.87
N ALA A 252 5.76 -1.14 13.83
CA ALA A 252 6.78 -0.91 12.80
C ALA A 252 6.60 0.42 12.07
N ALA A 253 5.38 0.94 11.98
CA ALA A 253 5.09 2.22 11.36
C ALA A 253 5.63 3.41 12.16
N ALA A 254 5.87 3.27 13.47
CA ALA A 254 6.50 4.30 14.28
C ALA A 254 8.05 4.33 14.16
N GLY A 255 8.64 3.22 13.69
CA GLY A 255 10.09 3.07 13.60
C GLY A 255 10.76 2.76 14.93
N PRO A 256 12.08 3.02 15.06
CA PRO A 256 12.82 2.86 16.30
C PRO A 256 12.48 4.02 17.26
N VAL A 257 11.58 3.75 18.21
CA VAL A 257 11.11 4.71 19.24
C VAL A 257 11.45 4.20 20.63
N ALA A 258 11.37 5.09 21.64
CA ALA A 258 11.57 4.74 23.04
C ALA A 258 10.59 3.62 23.49
N GLU A 259 10.97 2.85 24.52
CA GLU A 259 10.19 1.71 25.02
C GLU A 259 8.79 2.11 25.50
N ASP A 260 8.69 3.27 26.13
CA ASP A 260 7.47 3.85 26.67
C ASP A 260 6.63 4.65 25.65
N PHE A 261 7.12 4.80 24.43
CA PHE A 261 6.48 5.60 23.37
C PHE A 261 4.99 5.28 23.18
N PHE A 262 4.64 4.00 23.16
CA PHE A 262 3.26 3.55 22.97
C PHE A 262 2.39 3.67 24.24
N SER A 263 2.96 4.09 25.36
CA SER A 263 2.24 4.38 26.60
C SER A 263 1.82 5.85 26.71
N ARG A 264 2.26 6.71 25.79
CA ARG A 264 1.89 8.13 25.73
C ARG A 264 0.41 8.29 25.43
N GLU A 265 -0.28 9.19 26.13
CA GLU A 265 -1.72 9.45 25.92
C GLU A 265 -2.05 9.98 24.51
N ASN A 266 -1.09 10.64 23.87
CA ASN A 266 -1.23 11.21 22.53
C ASN A 266 -0.72 10.27 21.42
N VAL A 267 -0.42 9.01 21.73
CA VAL A 267 0.00 7.98 20.77
C VAL A 267 -1.00 6.83 20.78
N ARG A 268 -1.49 6.47 19.60
CA ARG A 268 -2.38 5.32 19.44
C ARG A 268 -1.88 4.38 18.34
N CYS A 269 -1.66 3.13 18.72
CA CYS A 269 -1.25 2.06 17.81
C CYS A 269 -2.24 0.90 17.89
N ALA A 270 -2.89 0.57 16.76
CA ALA A 270 -3.80 -0.57 16.68
C ALA A 270 -3.06 -1.91 16.82
N ASN A 271 -1.77 -1.93 16.50
CA ASN A 271 -0.91 -3.11 16.43
C ASN A 271 -1.46 -4.22 15.53
N VAL A 272 -2.24 -3.84 14.51
CA VAL A 272 -2.81 -4.70 13.47
C VAL A 272 -2.71 -3.96 12.15
N SER A 273 -2.05 -4.57 11.16
CA SER A 273 -1.89 -3.94 9.86
C SER A 273 -3.23 -3.73 9.15
N ALA A 274 -3.57 -2.47 8.91
CA ALA A 274 -4.82 -2.06 8.29
C ALA A 274 -4.98 -2.61 6.85
N GLY A 275 -3.87 -2.75 6.13
CA GLY A 275 -3.88 -3.28 4.75
C GLY A 275 -3.98 -4.81 4.64
N ARG A 276 -3.99 -5.56 5.74
CA ARG A 276 -3.98 -7.04 5.75
C ARG A 276 -5.38 -7.63 5.95
N THR A 277 -6.29 -7.34 5.04
CA THR A 277 -7.66 -7.86 5.06
C THR A 277 -7.81 -9.11 4.19
N LYS A 278 -8.88 -9.90 4.41
CA LYS A 278 -9.22 -11.04 3.55
C LYS A 278 -9.30 -10.62 2.07
N GLN A 279 -9.93 -9.50 1.80
CA GLN A 279 -10.10 -8.97 0.44
C GLN A 279 -8.76 -8.54 -0.16
N ALA A 280 -7.88 -7.94 0.65
CA ALA A 280 -6.53 -7.58 0.23
C ALA A 280 -5.74 -8.82 -0.21
N PHE A 281 -5.81 -9.93 0.54
CA PHE A 281 -5.12 -11.16 0.17
C PHE A 281 -5.69 -11.83 -1.08
N VAL A 282 -7.01 -11.78 -1.28
CA VAL A 282 -7.63 -12.24 -2.53
C VAL A 282 -7.12 -11.40 -3.72
N LEU A 283 -7.07 -10.08 -3.56
CA LEU A 283 -6.61 -9.19 -4.63
C LEU A 283 -5.10 -9.32 -4.90
N LEU A 284 -4.29 -9.44 -3.83
CA LEU A 284 -2.86 -9.75 -3.90
C LEU A 284 -2.64 -11.02 -4.72
N SER A 285 -3.33 -12.09 -4.37
CA SER A 285 -3.21 -13.38 -5.04
C SER A 285 -3.53 -13.29 -6.53
N LYS A 286 -4.63 -12.62 -6.89
CA LYS A 286 -4.99 -12.39 -8.29
C LYS A 286 -3.92 -11.61 -9.05
N LYS A 287 -3.33 -10.60 -8.42
CA LYS A 287 -2.29 -9.77 -9.05
C LYS A 287 -0.96 -10.51 -9.19
N CYS A 288 -0.58 -11.32 -8.20
CA CYS A 288 0.63 -12.15 -8.28
C CYS A 288 0.58 -13.11 -9.48
N TRP A 289 -0.59 -13.62 -9.84
CA TRP A 289 -0.71 -14.51 -11.00
C TRP A 289 -0.53 -13.78 -12.33
N ILE A 290 -1.09 -12.59 -12.47
CA ILE A 290 -0.92 -11.78 -13.68
C ILE A 290 0.55 -11.46 -13.90
N THR A 291 1.32 -11.27 -12.83
CA THR A 291 2.76 -10.98 -12.91
C THR A 291 3.60 -12.25 -13.11
N SER A 292 3.15 -13.41 -12.61
CA SER A 292 3.84 -14.71 -12.75
C SER A 292 3.56 -15.40 -14.07
N ALA A 293 2.44 -15.07 -14.73
CA ALA A 293 2.15 -15.61 -16.06
C ALA A 293 3.24 -15.22 -17.06
N PRO A 294 3.91 -16.19 -17.71
CA PRO A 294 4.94 -15.84 -18.67
C PRO A 294 4.33 -14.97 -19.77
N HIS A 295 5.03 -13.92 -20.16
CA HIS A 295 4.66 -13.04 -21.28
C HIS A 295 4.56 -13.78 -22.65
N TRP A 296 4.69 -15.09 -22.61
CA TRP A 296 4.63 -16.03 -23.73
C TRP A 296 3.21 -16.55 -24.00
N ALA A 297 2.29 -16.41 -23.09
CA ALA A 297 0.90 -16.77 -23.31
C ALA A 297 0.21 -15.59 -24.03
N ASN A 298 0.17 -15.72 -25.34
CA ASN A 298 -0.56 -14.93 -26.35
C ASN A 298 -1.73 -14.10 -25.75
N LYS A 299 -1.79 -12.82 -26.08
CA LYS A 299 -2.81 -11.81 -25.74
C LYS A 299 -4.30 -12.23 -25.87
N ARG A 300 -4.60 -13.46 -26.28
CA ARG A 300 -5.96 -13.97 -26.48
C ARG A 300 -6.64 -14.58 -25.24
N CYS A 301 -5.92 -14.85 -24.15
CA CYS A 301 -6.52 -15.43 -22.92
C CYS A 301 -6.99 -14.40 -21.89
N ILE A 302 -6.63 -13.14 -22.01
CA ILE A 302 -6.95 -12.10 -20.99
C ILE A 302 -8.43 -11.66 -21.04
N LEU A 303 -9.14 -11.94 -22.14
CA LEU A 303 -10.54 -11.49 -22.35
C LEU A 303 -11.62 -12.52 -21.98
N ARG A 304 -11.29 -13.69 -21.44
CA ARG A 304 -12.28 -14.71 -21.04
C ARG A 304 -12.50 -14.88 -19.53
N GLY A 305 -11.88 -14.07 -18.68
CA GLY A 305 -12.05 -14.09 -17.21
C GLY A 305 -13.12 -13.14 -16.65
N LEU A 306 -13.97 -12.56 -17.47
CA LEU A 306 -15.10 -11.71 -17.04
C LEU A 306 -16.36 -12.55 -16.74
N PHE A 307 -16.26 -13.45 -15.75
CA PHE A 307 -17.41 -14.10 -15.12
C PHE A 307 -17.23 -14.07 -13.60
N PHE A 308 -17.54 -12.94 -12.98
CA PHE A 308 -17.79 -12.88 -11.55
C PHE A 308 -18.87 -11.84 -11.23
N LEU A 309 -20.08 -12.20 -11.63
CA LEU A 309 -21.31 -11.55 -11.16
C LEU A 309 -22.20 -12.67 -10.58
N HIS A 310 -21.84 -13.20 -9.40
CA HIS A 310 -22.75 -14.05 -8.62
C HIS A 310 -22.16 -14.31 -7.21
N LEU A 311 -22.09 -13.29 -6.36
CA LEU A 311 -21.85 -13.50 -4.91
C LEU A 311 -22.46 -12.43 -4.01
N PHE A 312 -23.43 -11.64 -4.46
CA PHE A 312 -24.31 -10.87 -3.58
C PHE A 312 -25.68 -10.66 -4.24
N PRO A 313 -26.69 -11.52 -3.98
CA PRO A 313 -28.03 -11.33 -4.54
C PRO A 313 -28.88 -10.29 -3.84
N ASP A 314 -28.46 -9.69 -2.71
CA ASP A 314 -29.33 -8.84 -1.87
C ASP A 314 -28.78 -7.44 -1.57
N CYS A 315 -28.27 -6.73 -2.58
CA CYS A 315 -28.09 -5.29 -2.47
C CYS A 315 -28.93 -4.60 -3.54
N GLY A 316 -30.19 -4.30 -3.18
CA GLY A 316 -31.16 -3.66 -4.04
C GLY A 316 -30.83 -2.21 -4.35
N MET A 317 -29.93 -1.97 -5.29
CA MET A 317 -29.75 -0.68 -5.98
C MET A 317 -29.02 -0.87 -7.31
N LEU A 318 -29.74 -1.39 -8.31
CA LEU A 318 -29.37 -1.25 -9.73
C LEU A 318 -30.61 -1.55 -10.60
N SER A 319 -31.55 -0.59 -10.62
CA SER A 319 -32.53 -0.51 -11.69
C SER A 319 -32.46 0.90 -12.29
N SER A 320 -31.63 1.10 -13.26
CA SER A 320 -31.84 1.95 -14.45
C SER A 320 -30.53 2.24 -15.17
N ILE A 321 -30.10 1.33 -16.02
CA ILE A 321 -29.42 1.67 -17.29
C ILE A 321 -29.88 0.62 -18.29
N LYS A 322 -30.97 0.91 -18.99
CA LYS A 322 -31.33 0.28 -20.25
C LYS A 322 -30.86 1.18 -21.39
N GLY A 323 -30.09 0.62 -22.29
CA GLY A 323 -30.16 0.93 -23.71
C GLY A 323 -29.17 1.92 -24.26
N SER A 324 -28.12 1.43 -24.91
CA SER A 324 -27.86 1.75 -26.34
C SER A 324 -26.73 0.85 -26.90
N PRO A 325 -26.86 0.33 -28.11
CA PRO A 325 -25.86 -0.57 -28.70
C PRO A 325 -24.68 0.22 -29.24
N CYS A 326 -23.49 -0.18 -28.84
CA CYS A 326 -22.24 0.35 -29.34
C CYS A 326 -22.01 -0.11 -30.79
N LYS A 327 -22.04 0.82 -31.74
CA LYS A 327 -21.64 0.63 -33.11
C LYS A 327 -20.12 0.42 -33.19
N ARG A 328 -19.70 -0.61 -33.94
CA ARG A 328 -18.32 -0.81 -34.37
C ARG A 328 -17.79 0.43 -35.07
N ALA A 329 -16.65 0.92 -34.65
CA ALA A 329 -15.79 1.76 -35.44
C ALA A 329 -14.43 1.06 -35.57
N GLU A 330 -14.11 0.68 -36.80
CA GLU A 330 -12.76 0.32 -37.26
C GLU A 330 -11.94 1.60 -37.30
N SER A 331 -10.95 1.71 -36.47
CA SER A 331 -9.71 2.47 -36.72
C SER A 331 -8.85 2.41 -35.45
N GLY A 332 -7.61 2.00 -35.65
CA GLY A 332 -6.61 1.90 -34.57
C GLY A 332 -6.32 3.27 -33.99
N LEU A 333 -6.33 3.31 -32.66
CA LEU A 333 -5.63 4.32 -31.89
C LEU A 333 -5.36 3.77 -30.49
N TYR A 334 -4.13 3.80 -30.16
CA TYR A 334 -3.45 3.60 -28.89
C TYR A 334 -4.17 4.36 -27.78
N CYS A 335 -4.58 3.71 -26.72
CA CYS A 335 -5.02 4.37 -25.47
C CYS A 335 -3.97 4.10 -24.39
N PRO A 336 -3.18 5.09 -24.00
CA PRO A 336 -2.40 5.02 -22.77
C PRO A 336 -3.29 5.51 -21.61
N ASP A 337 -3.13 4.92 -20.43
CA ASP A 337 -3.65 5.34 -19.15
C ASP A 337 -5.07 4.87 -18.75
N LEU A 338 -5.07 3.71 -18.07
CA LEU A 338 -5.89 3.46 -16.89
C LEU A 338 -5.07 2.66 -15.87
#